data_566b912e755469d9bc67dd6a621e1994
#
_entry.id   566b912e755469d9bc67dd6a621e1994
#
_cell.length_a   1.000
_cell.length_b   1.000
_cell.length_c   1.000
_cell.angle_alpha   90.00
_cell.angle_beta   90.00
_cell.angle_gamma   90.00
#
_symmetry.space_group_name_H-M   'P 1'
#
loop_
_entity.id
_entity.type
_entity.pdbx_description
1 polymer ?
#
loop_
_entity_poly.entity_id
_entity_poly.type
_entity_poly.pdbx_seq_one_letter_code
_entity_poly.pdbx_strand_id
1 'polypeptide(L)'
;MAKKVILFLVEGETDEDALAVIFTRLVNNHDIKFEVLRTDITADEDMTVKYIEERIDKVIQKYLLKNPFVGDEDIIKLVQIIDTDGAFIPASLVKQSKNRKTEYFDTHIEAKNKNRLIRRNISKRNIVYSLYNRETVAGFPYEIYYFSRNMEHVLHDRAEDLTDDEKEDLAFDIADQYTDQPEKFLEYLYDDDFHVCGTYKDTWEFIMDGSHSLNRYCNVAVFFEQLEIGLEKESTK
;
A
#
# COMPACT_ATOMS: atom_id res chain seq x y z
N MET A 1 18.88 12.53 21.55
CA MET A 1 18.57 12.94 20.18
C MET A 1 17.09 12.68 19.96
N ALA A 2 16.35 13.59 19.33
CA ALA A 2 14.98 13.35 18.95
C ALA A 2 14.94 12.17 17.97
N LYS A 3 14.03 11.22 18.17
CA LYS A 3 13.86 10.08 17.27
C LYS A 3 13.22 10.59 15.98
N LYS A 4 13.82 10.31 14.85
CA LYS A 4 13.16 10.55 13.56
C LYS A 4 12.07 9.52 13.32
N VAL A 5 10.99 9.95 12.69
CA VAL A 5 9.78 9.13 12.50
C VAL A 5 9.44 9.05 11.01
N ILE A 6 9.20 7.82 10.54
CA ILE A 6 8.52 7.58 9.27
C ILE A 6 7.13 7.06 9.61
N LEU A 7 6.10 7.75 9.12
CA LEU A 7 4.73 7.34 9.32
C LEU A 7 4.25 6.54 8.11
N PHE A 8 3.87 5.29 8.33
CA PHE A 8 3.18 4.48 7.35
C PHE A 8 1.67 4.70 7.45
N LEU A 9 1.06 4.92 6.31
CA LEU A 9 -0.39 5.07 6.15
C LEU A 9 -0.88 3.84 5.37
N VAL A 10 -1.74 3.03 5.98
CA VAL A 10 -2.33 1.83 5.36
C VAL A 10 -3.85 1.94 5.33
N GLU A 11 -4.52 1.16 4.47
CA GLU A 11 -5.98 1.26 4.30
C GLU A 11 -6.74 0.49 5.39
N GLY A 12 -6.28 -0.71 5.77
CA GLY A 12 -6.98 -1.64 6.67
C GLY A 12 -6.29 -1.91 8.01
N GLU A 13 -7.06 -2.54 8.94
CA GLU A 13 -6.53 -3.05 10.21
C GLU A 13 -5.58 -4.22 9.96
N THR A 14 -5.97 -5.09 9.05
CA THR A 14 -5.19 -6.27 8.69
C THR A 14 -3.86 -5.92 8.04
N ASP A 15 -3.78 -4.82 7.27
CA ASP A 15 -2.50 -4.34 6.72
C ASP A 15 -1.57 -3.85 7.83
N GLU A 16 -2.14 -3.16 8.85
CA GLU A 16 -1.39 -2.74 10.02
C GLU A 16 -0.86 -3.95 10.78
N ASP A 17 -1.71 -4.92 11.09
CA ASP A 17 -1.37 -6.10 11.87
C ASP A 17 -0.29 -6.96 11.16
N ALA A 18 -0.38 -7.10 9.84
CA ALA A 18 0.60 -7.84 9.05
C ALA A 18 1.97 -7.15 8.99
N LEU A 19 2.01 -5.84 8.77
CA LEU A 19 3.22 -5.13 8.35
C LEU A 19 3.93 -4.37 9.47
N ALA A 20 3.20 -3.85 10.48
CA ALA A 20 3.76 -2.92 11.46
C ALA A 20 4.94 -3.49 12.25
N VAL A 21 4.83 -4.72 12.74
CA VAL A 21 5.87 -5.37 13.54
C VAL A 21 7.09 -5.68 12.68
N ILE A 22 6.89 -6.21 11.48
CA ILE A 22 7.96 -6.56 10.54
C ILE A 22 8.73 -5.29 10.13
N PHE A 23 8.04 -4.25 9.70
CA PHE A 23 8.64 -2.99 9.27
C PHE A 23 9.39 -2.29 10.42
N THR A 24 8.80 -2.29 11.62
CA THR A 24 9.46 -1.75 12.82
C THR A 24 10.78 -2.47 13.09
N ARG A 25 10.86 -3.77 12.90
CA ARG A 25 12.07 -4.55 13.12
C ARG A 25 13.11 -4.37 12.01
N LEU A 26 12.68 -4.30 10.75
CA LEU A 26 13.57 -4.03 9.62
C LEU A 26 14.37 -2.73 9.78
N VAL A 27 13.80 -1.72 10.41
CA VAL A 27 14.41 -0.39 10.53
C VAL A 27 15.00 -0.11 11.92
N ASN A 28 14.89 -1.06 12.84
CA ASN A 28 15.28 -0.89 14.25
C ASN A 28 16.79 -0.63 14.50
N ASN A 29 17.62 -0.70 13.47
CA ASN A 29 19.06 -0.33 13.55
C ASN A 29 19.30 1.18 13.41
N HIS A 30 18.26 1.96 13.13
CA HIS A 30 18.32 3.41 12.99
C HIS A 30 17.40 4.06 14.03
N ASP A 31 17.67 5.29 14.43
CA ASP A 31 16.81 6.11 15.30
C ASP A 31 15.47 6.50 14.61
N ILE A 32 14.91 5.61 13.81
CA ILE A 32 13.67 5.79 13.06
C ILE A 32 12.57 4.99 13.72
N LYS A 33 11.45 5.63 13.98
CA LYS A 33 10.24 4.98 14.49
C LYS A 33 9.24 4.83 13.37
N PHE A 34 8.68 3.63 13.24
CA PHE A 34 7.57 3.35 12.36
C PHE A 34 6.27 3.40 13.15
N GLU A 35 5.32 4.15 12.65
CA GLU A 35 3.95 4.13 13.14
C GLU A 35 3.04 3.85 11.96
N VAL A 36 2.19 2.86 12.10
CA VAL A 36 1.17 2.55 11.11
C VAL A 36 -0.10 3.29 11.47
N LEU A 37 -0.63 4.05 10.54
CA LEU A 37 -1.83 4.85 10.70
C LEU A 37 -2.86 4.45 9.66
N ARG A 38 -4.05 4.11 10.10
CA ARG A 38 -5.14 3.72 9.20
C ARG A 38 -5.71 4.91 8.47
N THR A 39 -5.75 4.81 7.17
CA THR A 39 -6.35 5.81 6.31
C THR A 39 -7.15 5.14 5.20
N ASP A 40 -8.39 4.76 5.44
CA ASP A 40 -9.30 4.40 4.36
C ASP A 40 -9.62 5.64 3.52
N ILE A 41 -8.73 5.92 2.58
CA ILE A 41 -8.74 7.16 1.79
C ILE A 41 -9.47 6.96 0.47
N THR A 42 -9.62 5.75 0.01
CA THR A 42 -9.97 5.46 -1.38
C THR A 42 -11.36 4.86 -1.59
N ALA A 43 -12.07 4.47 -0.53
CA ALA A 43 -13.36 3.80 -0.63
C ALA A 43 -14.54 4.71 -0.93
N ASP A 44 -14.42 6.02 -0.78
CA ASP A 44 -15.52 6.97 -0.92
C ASP A 44 -15.63 7.53 -2.35
N GLU A 45 -16.79 7.34 -3.00
CA GLU A 45 -17.04 7.78 -4.38
C GLU A 45 -16.97 9.31 -4.56
N ASP A 46 -17.17 10.08 -3.49
CA ASP A 46 -17.17 11.55 -3.50
C ASP A 46 -15.81 12.15 -3.06
N MET A 47 -14.80 11.33 -2.88
CA MET A 47 -13.49 11.73 -2.41
C MET A 47 -12.78 12.64 -3.42
N THR A 48 -12.28 13.78 -2.97
CA THR A 48 -11.42 14.68 -3.76
C THR A 48 -10.00 14.67 -3.20
N VAL A 49 -9.02 15.02 -4.03
CA VAL A 49 -7.61 15.12 -3.61
C VAL A 49 -7.43 16.04 -2.40
N LYS A 50 -8.13 17.17 -2.37
CA LYS A 50 -8.09 18.11 -1.23
C LYS A 50 -8.60 17.46 0.06
N TYR A 51 -9.69 16.71 -0.03
CA TYR A 51 -10.28 16.03 1.13
C TYR A 51 -9.36 14.95 1.70
N ILE A 52 -8.60 14.26 0.84
CA ILE A 52 -7.61 13.27 1.26
C ILE A 52 -6.48 13.92 2.04
N GLU A 53 -5.94 15.01 1.54
CA GLU A 53 -4.88 15.75 2.23
C GLU A 53 -5.34 16.19 3.63
N GLU A 54 -6.57 16.71 3.75
CA GLU A 54 -7.18 17.05 5.04
C GLU A 54 -7.38 15.84 5.97
N ARG A 55 -7.66 14.65 5.41
CA ARG A 55 -7.76 13.41 6.21
C ARG A 55 -6.39 12.95 6.69
N ILE A 56 -5.39 12.95 5.82
CA ILE A 56 -4.01 12.62 6.20
C ILE A 56 -3.53 13.56 7.31
N ASP A 57 -3.73 14.87 7.15
CA ASP A 57 -3.38 15.86 8.20
C ASP A 57 -4.05 15.51 9.54
N LYS A 58 -5.35 15.22 9.54
CA LYS A 58 -6.05 14.82 10.78
C LYS A 58 -5.48 13.58 11.44
N VAL A 59 -5.05 12.60 10.64
CA VAL A 59 -4.42 11.39 11.14
C VAL A 59 -3.07 11.71 11.78
N ILE A 60 -2.27 12.55 11.14
CA ILE A 60 -0.98 13.02 11.68
C ILE A 60 -1.18 13.80 12.97
N GLN A 61 -2.13 14.74 13.01
CA GLN A 61 -2.42 15.51 14.22
C GLN A 61 -2.88 14.60 15.38
N LYS A 62 -3.69 13.57 15.09
CA LYS A 62 -4.08 12.58 16.09
C LYS A 62 -2.90 11.78 16.60
N TYR A 63 -1.95 11.43 15.74
CA TYR A 63 -0.71 10.76 16.11
C TYR A 63 0.14 11.64 17.03
N LEU A 64 0.38 12.89 16.67
CA LEU A 64 1.16 13.84 17.47
C LEU A 64 0.56 14.10 18.85
N LEU A 65 -0.78 14.20 18.93
CA LEU A 65 -1.49 14.34 20.21
C LEU A 65 -1.28 13.13 21.13
N LYS A 66 -1.15 11.92 20.57
CA LYS A 66 -0.87 10.70 21.34
C LYS A 66 0.61 10.54 21.72
N ASN A 67 1.48 11.21 20.99
CA ASN A 67 2.93 11.11 21.15
C ASN A 67 3.55 12.49 21.44
N PRO A 68 3.35 13.08 22.64
CA PRO A 68 3.70 14.46 22.96
C PRO A 68 5.22 14.75 22.94
N PHE A 69 6.04 13.73 22.78
CA PHE A 69 7.51 13.86 22.67
C PHE A 69 7.98 13.85 21.21
N VAL A 70 7.06 13.78 20.25
CA VAL A 70 7.31 13.84 18.79
C VAL A 70 6.77 15.15 18.30
N GLY A 71 7.59 15.95 17.64
CA GLY A 71 7.20 17.17 16.93
C GLY A 71 7.07 16.95 15.43
N ASP A 72 6.54 17.94 14.73
CA ASP A 72 6.45 17.92 13.26
C ASP A 72 7.84 17.73 12.62
N GLU A 73 8.88 18.32 13.21
CA GLU A 73 10.27 18.24 12.75
C GLU A 73 10.90 16.84 12.90
N ASP A 74 10.29 15.98 13.69
CA ASP A 74 10.72 14.59 13.86
C ASP A 74 10.17 13.69 12.77
N ILE A 75 9.06 14.07 12.11
CA ILE A 75 8.47 13.32 11.01
C ILE A 75 9.25 13.60 9.73
N ILE A 76 10.02 12.63 9.28
CA ILE A 76 10.90 12.78 8.11
C ILE A 76 10.25 12.33 6.80
N LYS A 77 9.24 11.47 6.86
CA LYS A 77 8.54 10.98 5.67
C LYS A 77 7.18 10.38 6.04
N LEU A 78 6.22 10.57 5.15
CA LEU A 78 4.98 9.80 5.09
C LEU A 78 5.11 8.78 3.97
N VAL A 79 4.77 7.54 4.25
CA VAL A 79 4.74 6.45 3.28
C VAL A 79 3.35 5.85 3.27
N GLN A 80 2.64 5.99 2.17
CA GLN A 80 1.30 5.40 2.03
C GLN A 80 1.38 4.09 1.25
N ILE A 81 0.75 3.04 1.77
CA ILE A 81 0.59 1.77 1.08
C ILE A 81 -0.90 1.60 0.80
N ILE A 82 -1.24 1.33 -0.44
CA ILE A 82 -2.62 1.19 -0.91
C ILE A 82 -2.86 -0.13 -1.61
N ASP A 83 -4.09 -0.58 -1.59
CA ASP A 83 -4.62 -1.57 -2.50
C ASP A 83 -5.03 -0.90 -3.80
N THR A 84 -4.71 -1.47 -4.96
CA THR A 84 -5.13 -0.86 -6.23
C THR A 84 -6.59 -1.13 -6.57
N ASP A 85 -7.20 -2.18 -6.04
CA ASP A 85 -8.58 -2.62 -6.33
C ASP A 85 -8.89 -2.73 -7.84
N GLY A 86 -7.88 -2.95 -8.67
CA GLY A 86 -8.04 -2.95 -10.12
C GLY A 86 -8.47 -1.58 -10.69
N ALA A 87 -8.16 -0.48 -9.99
CA ALA A 87 -8.63 0.86 -10.40
C ALA A 87 -8.03 1.36 -11.71
N PHE A 88 -6.87 0.83 -12.14
CA PHE A 88 -6.17 1.31 -13.32
C PHE A 88 -6.62 0.67 -14.63
N ILE A 89 -7.46 -0.35 -14.61
CA ILE A 89 -7.92 -0.99 -15.84
C ILE A 89 -8.79 -0.06 -16.69
N PRO A 90 -8.74 -0.21 -18.04
CA PRO A 90 -9.66 0.46 -18.93
C PRO A 90 -11.13 0.16 -18.61
N ALA A 91 -12.02 1.13 -18.75
CA ALA A 91 -13.45 0.95 -18.50
C ALA A 91 -14.10 -0.16 -19.36
N SER A 92 -13.50 -0.48 -20.52
CA SER A 92 -13.92 -1.57 -21.41
C SER A 92 -13.75 -2.96 -20.78
N LEU A 93 -12.80 -3.10 -19.83
CA LEU A 93 -12.55 -4.34 -19.08
C LEU A 93 -13.46 -4.51 -17.86
N VAL A 94 -14.33 -3.55 -17.57
CA VAL A 94 -15.41 -3.74 -16.58
C VAL A 94 -16.65 -4.27 -17.31
N LYS A 95 -17.10 -5.45 -16.93
CA LYS A 95 -18.25 -6.12 -17.53
C LYS A 95 -19.47 -6.10 -16.61
N GLN A 96 -20.66 -6.15 -17.19
CA GLN A 96 -21.90 -6.29 -16.44
C GLN A 96 -22.08 -7.73 -16.02
N SER A 97 -22.32 -7.96 -14.73
CA SER A 97 -22.66 -9.29 -14.19
C SER A 97 -24.07 -9.31 -13.60
N LYS A 98 -24.66 -10.51 -13.51
CA LYS A 98 -25.89 -10.75 -12.76
C LYS A 98 -25.62 -11.06 -11.28
N ASN A 99 -24.38 -11.37 -10.93
CA ASN A 99 -23.98 -11.68 -9.58
C ASN A 99 -24.05 -10.43 -8.69
N ARG A 100 -24.33 -10.65 -7.40
CA ARG A 100 -24.44 -9.53 -6.44
C ARG A 100 -23.08 -8.97 -6.05
N LYS A 101 -22.07 -9.84 -5.96
CA LYS A 101 -20.69 -9.49 -5.64
C LYS A 101 -19.93 -9.02 -6.87
N THR A 102 -18.92 -8.17 -6.68
CA THR A 102 -17.94 -7.85 -7.70
C THR A 102 -16.93 -8.99 -7.75
N GLU A 103 -16.64 -9.46 -8.96
CA GLU A 103 -15.70 -10.57 -9.19
C GLU A 103 -14.52 -10.05 -10.01
N TYR A 104 -13.32 -10.37 -9.54
CA TYR A 104 -12.06 -9.94 -10.15
C TYR A 104 -11.42 -11.12 -10.87
N PHE A 105 -11.06 -10.89 -12.12
CA PHE A 105 -10.34 -11.83 -12.99
C PHE A 105 -9.06 -11.16 -13.47
N ASP A 106 -8.06 -11.90 -13.88
CA ASP A 106 -6.78 -11.37 -14.35
C ASP A 106 -6.90 -10.42 -15.55
N THR A 107 -7.99 -10.51 -16.30
CA THR A 107 -8.21 -9.76 -17.54
C THR A 107 -9.36 -8.75 -17.45
N HIS A 108 -10.22 -8.79 -16.44
CA HIS A 108 -11.40 -7.93 -16.35
C HIS A 108 -12.02 -8.00 -14.96
N ILE A 109 -12.95 -7.08 -14.69
CA ILE A 109 -13.81 -7.12 -13.50
C ILE A 109 -15.27 -7.29 -13.93
N GLU A 110 -16.00 -8.15 -13.25
CA GLU A 110 -17.46 -8.28 -13.39
C GLU A 110 -18.19 -7.68 -12.19
N ALA A 111 -19.19 -6.85 -12.46
CA ALA A 111 -19.95 -6.20 -11.38
C ALA A 111 -21.43 -6.06 -11.73
N LYS A 112 -22.29 -6.18 -10.71
CA LYS A 112 -23.73 -5.94 -10.86
C LYS A 112 -24.04 -4.51 -11.32
N ASN A 113 -23.28 -3.53 -10.85
CA ASN A 113 -23.40 -2.15 -11.27
C ASN A 113 -22.10 -1.69 -11.94
N LYS A 114 -21.95 -2.07 -13.20
CA LYS A 114 -20.79 -1.71 -14.03
C LYS A 114 -20.46 -0.21 -13.96
N ASN A 115 -21.46 0.65 -14.11
CA ASN A 115 -21.23 2.09 -14.16
C ASN A 115 -20.76 2.67 -12.82
N ARG A 116 -21.27 2.14 -11.71
CA ARG A 116 -20.80 2.52 -10.37
C ARG A 116 -19.35 2.13 -10.19
N LEU A 117 -18.98 0.91 -10.54
CA LEU A 117 -17.60 0.44 -10.45
C LEU A 117 -16.65 1.27 -11.31
N ILE A 118 -17.04 1.60 -12.56
CA ILE A 118 -16.23 2.47 -13.41
C ILE A 118 -16.00 3.84 -12.77
N ARG A 119 -17.03 4.46 -12.18
CA ARG A 119 -16.87 5.76 -11.49
C ARG A 119 -15.94 5.64 -10.29
N ARG A 120 -16.09 4.60 -9.45
CA ARG A 120 -15.18 4.32 -8.33
C ARG A 120 -13.73 4.20 -8.83
N ASN A 121 -13.49 3.40 -9.86
CA ASN A 121 -12.14 3.19 -10.40
C ASN A 121 -11.54 4.50 -10.94
N ILE A 122 -12.34 5.31 -11.64
CA ILE A 122 -11.90 6.63 -12.13
C ILE A 122 -11.55 7.55 -10.94
N SER A 123 -12.38 7.60 -9.91
CA SER A 123 -12.11 8.41 -8.71
C SER A 123 -10.81 7.98 -8.04
N LYS A 124 -10.68 6.68 -7.70
CA LYS A 124 -9.48 6.12 -7.06
C LYS A 124 -8.22 6.40 -7.89
N ARG A 125 -8.26 6.11 -9.21
CA ARG A 125 -7.15 6.40 -10.12
C ARG A 125 -6.73 7.86 -10.12
N ASN A 126 -7.67 8.79 -10.20
CA ASN A 126 -7.37 10.23 -10.20
C ASN A 126 -6.73 10.69 -8.89
N ILE A 127 -7.19 10.14 -7.78
CA ILE A 127 -6.65 10.40 -6.45
C ILE A 127 -5.22 9.88 -6.35
N VAL A 128 -5.02 8.60 -6.64
CA VAL A 128 -3.70 7.97 -6.57
C VAL A 128 -2.72 8.66 -7.52
N TYR A 129 -3.13 8.97 -8.75
CA TYR A 129 -2.30 9.72 -9.68
C TYR A 129 -1.90 11.10 -9.16
N SER A 130 -2.83 11.80 -8.51
CA SER A 130 -2.51 13.09 -7.90
C SER A 130 -1.56 12.97 -6.72
N LEU A 131 -1.71 11.94 -5.87
CA LEU A 131 -0.82 11.69 -4.73
C LEU A 131 0.57 11.25 -5.21
N TYR A 132 0.63 10.35 -6.19
CA TYR A 132 1.88 9.87 -6.79
C TYR A 132 2.75 11.01 -7.34
N ASN A 133 2.16 12.06 -7.90
CA ASN A 133 2.89 13.21 -8.44
C ASN A 133 3.26 14.28 -7.39
N ARG A 134 3.10 14.01 -6.10
CA ARG A 134 3.43 14.96 -5.03
C ARG A 134 4.71 14.57 -4.32
N GLU A 135 5.58 15.52 -4.12
CA GLU A 135 6.76 15.39 -3.26
C GLU A 135 6.40 15.54 -1.77
N THR A 136 5.31 16.24 -1.48
CA THR A 136 4.84 16.49 -0.10
C THR A 136 3.32 16.39 0.00
N VAL A 137 2.83 15.89 1.14
CA VAL A 137 1.42 15.89 1.54
C VAL A 137 1.33 16.36 2.99
N ALA A 138 0.37 17.21 3.29
CA ALA A 138 0.21 17.85 4.61
C ALA A 138 1.51 18.49 5.16
N GLY A 139 2.39 18.94 4.27
CA GLY A 139 3.66 19.59 4.62
C GLY A 139 4.84 18.64 4.83
N PHE A 140 4.65 17.33 4.75
CA PHE A 140 5.70 16.32 4.95
C PHE A 140 6.12 15.69 3.63
N PRO A 141 7.41 15.27 3.47
CA PRO A 141 7.84 14.43 2.35
C PRO A 141 6.97 13.20 2.23
N TYR A 142 6.57 12.85 1.02
CA TYR A 142 5.55 11.83 0.80
C TYR A 142 5.89 10.90 -0.35
N GLU A 143 5.61 9.62 -0.15
CA GLU A 143 5.65 8.60 -1.19
C GLU A 143 4.47 7.65 -1.01
N ILE A 144 4.02 7.03 -2.13
CA ILE A 144 2.91 6.08 -2.16
C ILE A 144 3.36 4.80 -2.86
N TYR A 145 3.00 3.66 -2.28
CA TYR A 145 3.31 2.32 -2.78
C TYR A 145 2.04 1.50 -2.87
N TYR A 146 2.09 0.33 -3.51
CA TYR A 146 0.89 -0.46 -3.73
C TYR A 146 1.10 -1.95 -3.55
N PHE A 147 0.01 -2.61 -3.12
CA PHE A 147 -0.31 -3.98 -3.46
C PHE A 147 -1.35 -3.98 -4.59
N SER A 148 -1.07 -4.71 -5.67
CA SER A 148 -1.99 -4.81 -6.78
C SER A 148 -3.21 -5.61 -6.37
N ARG A 149 -4.40 -5.11 -6.71
CA ARG A 149 -5.67 -5.56 -6.21
C ARG A 149 -5.77 -5.37 -4.68
N ASN A 150 -5.22 -6.28 -3.86
CA ASN A 150 -5.08 -6.13 -2.42
C ASN A 150 -3.88 -6.91 -1.89
N MET A 151 -3.54 -6.69 -0.62
CA MET A 151 -2.40 -7.30 0.05
C MET A 151 -2.52 -8.84 0.08
N GLU A 152 -3.69 -9.38 0.39
CA GLU A 152 -3.91 -10.83 0.49
C GLU A 152 -3.69 -11.52 -0.86
N HIS A 153 -4.12 -10.88 -1.96
CA HIS A 153 -3.86 -11.40 -3.31
C HIS A 153 -2.35 -11.44 -3.60
N VAL A 154 -1.61 -10.40 -3.24
CA VAL A 154 -0.18 -10.35 -3.50
C VAL A 154 0.60 -11.31 -2.60
N LEU A 155 0.40 -11.23 -1.29
CA LEU A 155 1.24 -11.97 -0.34
C LEU A 155 0.84 -13.45 -0.19
N HIS A 156 -0.42 -13.80 -0.40
CA HIS A 156 -0.93 -15.16 -0.17
C HIS A 156 -1.50 -15.84 -1.41
N ASP A 157 -1.46 -15.16 -2.58
CA ASP A 157 -2.10 -15.67 -3.82
C ASP A 157 -3.61 -15.99 -3.64
N ARG A 158 -4.30 -15.20 -2.79
CA ARG A 158 -5.73 -15.35 -2.49
C ARG A 158 -6.53 -14.35 -3.31
N ALA A 159 -7.03 -14.83 -4.46
CA ALA A 159 -7.77 -13.99 -5.41
C ALA A 159 -9.27 -13.85 -5.11
N GLU A 160 -9.81 -14.67 -4.22
CA GLU A 160 -11.23 -14.67 -3.83
C GLU A 160 -11.60 -13.54 -2.87
N ASP A 161 -12.90 -13.31 -2.71
CA ASP A 161 -13.44 -12.36 -1.76
C ASP A 161 -13.44 -12.99 -0.36
N LEU A 162 -12.46 -12.57 0.46
CA LEU A 162 -12.25 -13.09 1.81
C LEU A 162 -13.17 -12.40 2.82
N THR A 163 -13.53 -13.12 3.87
CA THR A 163 -14.17 -12.57 5.07
C THR A 163 -13.14 -11.82 5.92
N ASP A 164 -13.62 -10.98 6.85
CA ASP A 164 -12.71 -10.24 7.75
C ASP A 164 -11.88 -11.21 8.62
N ASP A 165 -12.50 -12.29 9.13
CA ASP A 165 -11.79 -13.33 9.90
C ASP A 165 -10.68 -14.01 9.08
N GLU A 166 -10.94 -14.35 7.80
CA GLU A 166 -9.92 -14.93 6.90
C GLU A 166 -8.77 -13.95 6.62
N LYS A 167 -9.05 -12.67 6.52
CA LYS A 167 -8.00 -11.64 6.35
C LYS A 167 -7.16 -11.48 7.61
N GLU A 168 -7.79 -11.50 8.80
CA GLU A 168 -7.08 -11.47 10.08
C GLU A 168 -6.15 -12.68 10.23
N ASP A 169 -6.62 -13.88 9.89
CA ASP A 169 -5.78 -15.10 9.92
C ASP A 169 -4.56 -14.95 9.00
N LEU A 170 -4.75 -14.48 7.77
CA LEU A 170 -3.65 -14.27 6.82
C LEU A 170 -2.66 -13.18 7.27
N ALA A 171 -3.14 -12.10 7.87
CA ALA A 171 -2.30 -11.05 8.44
C ALA A 171 -1.45 -11.60 9.60
N PHE A 172 -2.07 -12.43 10.46
CA PHE A 172 -1.39 -13.10 11.55
C PHE A 172 -0.32 -14.08 11.03
N ASP A 173 -0.61 -14.85 10.00
CA ASP A 173 0.33 -15.79 9.38
C ASP A 173 1.59 -15.08 8.88
N ILE A 174 1.46 -13.93 8.19
CA ILE A 174 2.60 -13.12 7.77
C ILE A 174 3.38 -12.59 8.97
N ALA A 175 2.70 -12.03 9.96
CA ALA A 175 3.34 -11.50 11.15
C ALA A 175 4.11 -12.60 11.91
N ASP A 176 3.51 -13.78 12.13
CA ASP A 176 4.13 -14.91 12.81
C ASP A 176 5.34 -15.43 12.05
N GLN A 177 5.21 -15.57 10.71
CA GLN A 177 6.27 -16.10 9.86
C GLN A 177 7.51 -15.20 9.83
N TYR A 178 7.34 -13.89 9.80
CA TYR A 178 8.43 -12.96 9.50
C TYR A 178 8.86 -12.07 10.67
N THR A 179 8.11 -12.00 11.77
CA THR A 179 8.47 -11.14 12.91
C THR A 179 9.86 -11.40 13.44
N ASP A 180 10.29 -12.65 13.56
CA ASP A 180 11.62 -13.01 14.06
C ASP A 180 12.70 -13.04 12.97
N GLN A 181 12.32 -12.93 11.70
CA GLN A 181 13.21 -12.96 10.54
C GLN A 181 12.75 -11.91 9.51
N PRO A 182 12.71 -10.61 9.87
CA PRO A 182 12.13 -9.58 9.01
C PRO A 182 12.89 -9.41 7.69
N GLU A 183 14.19 -9.76 7.64
CA GLU A 183 14.99 -9.75 6.42
C GLU A 183 14.44 -10.75 5.38
N LYS A 184 13.88 -11.87 5.81
CA LYS A 184 13.23 -12.84 4.91
C LYS A 184 11.91 -12.31 4.32
N PHE A 185 11.23 -11.41 5.04
CA PHE A 185 10.08 -10.74 4.44
C PHE A 185 10.52 -9.79 3.31
N LEU A 186 11.63 -9.10 3.51
CA LEU A 186 12.20 -8.27 2.47
C LEU A 186 12.64 -9.12 1.25
N GLU A 187 13.31 -10.28 1.48
CA GLU A 187 13.62 -11.24 0.42
C GLU A 187 12.33 -11.69 -0.31
N TYR A 188 11.27 -11.97 0.44
CA TYR A 188 9.97 -12.35 -0.12
C TYR A 188 9.35 -11.25 -0.97
N LEU A 189 9.49 -9.97 -0.59
CA LEU A 189 9.00 -8.85 -1.40
C LEU A 189 9.72 -8.71 -2.76
N TYR A 190 10.87 -9.38 -2.93
CA TYR A 190 11.60 -9.46 -4.20
C TYR A 190 11.29 -10.71 -5.02
N ASP A 191 10.27 -11.49 -4.62
CA ASP A 191 9.86 -12.69 -5.36
C ASP A 191 9.45 -12.31 -6.80
N ASP A 192 10.02 -13.02 -7.78
CA ASP A 192 9.79 -12.78 -9.21
C ASP A 192 8.31 -12.91 -9.61
N ASP A 193 7.49 -13.62 -8.82
CA ASP A 193 6.08 -13.82 -9.09
C ASP A 193 5.26 -12.53 -8.98
N PHE A 194 5.71 -11.56 -8.17
CA PHE A 194 4.96 -10.32 -7.97
C PHE A 194 5.80 -9.04 -7.83
N HIS A 195 7.12 -9.15 -7.72
CA HIS A 195 7.98 -7.98 -7.69
C HIS A 195 8.01 -7.27 -9.04
N VAL A 196 7.81 -5.95 -9.03
CA VAL A 196 7.94 -5.13 -10.24
C VAL A 196 9.32 -4.48 -10.27
N CYS A 197 10.16 -4.95 -11.19
CA CYS A 197 11.50 -4.42 -11.37
C CYS A 197 11.51 -3.00 -11.93
N GLY A 198 12.47 -2.18 -11.49
CA GLY A 198 12.70 -0.85 -12.03
C GLY A 198 12.70 0.24 -10.97
N THR A 199 12.81 1.49 -11.39
CA THR A 199 12.71 2.64 -10.48
C THR A 199 11.29 2.79 -9.93
N TYR A 200 11.13 3.58 -8.87
CA TYR A 200 9.80 3.94 -8.36
C TYR A 200 8.82 4.38 -9.47
N LYS A 201 9.31 5.17 -10.42
CA LYS A 201 8.52 5.62 -11.57
C LYS A 201 8.13 4.47 -12.49
N ASP A 202 9.09 3.60 -12.83
CA ASP A 202 8.85 2.46 -13.72
C ASP A 202 7.79 1.52 -13.15
N THR A 203 7.80 1.28 -11.84
CA THR A 203 6.80 0.42 -11.18
C THR A 203 5.40 1.01 -11.22
N TRP A 204 5.25 2.33 -11.14
CA TRP A 204 3.97 3.00 -11.28
C TRP A 204 3.49 3.04 -12.74
N GLU A 205 4.38 3.29 -13.71
CA GLU A 205 4.03 3.20 -15.13
C GLU A 205 3.56 1.80 -15.49
N PHE A 206 4.22 0.76 -14.97
CA PHE A 206 3.82 -0.63 -15.17
C PHE A 206 2.42 -0.93 -14.64
N ILE A 207 2.12 -0.62 -13.36
CA ILE A 207 0.83 -0.98 -12.77
C ILE A 207 -0.35 -0.19 -13.36
N MET A 208 -0.09 1.00 -13.89
CA MET A 208 -1.08 1.86 -14.54
C MET A 208 -1.42 1.43 -15.97
N ASP A 209 -0.65 0.51 -16.58
CA ASP A 209 -0.88 0.05 -17.93
C ASP A 209 -1.76 -1.19 -18.00
N GLY A 210 -2.61 -1.26 -19.02
CA GLY A 210 -3.41 -2.44 -19.37
C GLY A 210 -4.27 -2.99 -18.24
N SER A 211 -4.07 -4.27 -17.90
CA SER A 211 -4.77 -4.97 -16.83
C SER A 211 -3.86 -5.32 -15.65
N HIS A 212 -2.65 -4.77 -15.57
CA HIS A 212 -1.68 -5.14 -14.55
C HIS A 212 -2.20 -4.98 -13.12
N SER A 213 -3.04 -3.96 -12.87
CA SER A 213 -3.65 -3.75 -11.56
C SER A 213 -4.68 -4.81 -11.14
N LEU A 214 -4.94 -5.83 -11.96
CA LEU A 214 -5.73 -7.02 -11.62
C LEU A 214 -4.85 -8.22 -11.26
N ASN A 215 -3.59 -8.20 -11.68
CA ASN A 215 -2.65 -9.31 -11.50
C ASN A 215 -1.85 -9.11 -10.23
N ARG A 216 -1.07 -10.08 -9.83
CA ARG A 216 -0.32 -10.13 -8.58
C ARG A 216 0.99 -9.34 -8.70
N TYR A 217 1.00 -8.06 -8.26
CA TYR A 217 2.17 -7.20 -8.30
C TYR A 217 2.30 -6.29 -7.07
N CYS A 218 3.54 -5.95 -6.71
CA CYS A 218 3.87 -5.10 -5.58
C CYS A 218 5.10 -4.24 -5.86
N ASN A 219 5.15 -3.02 -5.33
CA ASN A 219 6.34 -2.18 -5.38
C ASN A 219 6.84 -1.73 -4.00
N VAL A 220 6.36 -2.32 -2.93
CA VAL A 220 6.75 -1.94 -1.55
C VAL A 220 8.25 -2.16 -1.29
N ALA A 221 8.87 -3.16 -1.96
CA ALA A 221 10.31 -3.39 -1.87
C ALA A 221 11.15 -2.17 -2.25
N VAL A 222 10.70 -1.36 -3.22
CA VAL A 222 11.40 -0.14 -3.67
C VAL A 222 11.59 0.88 -2.55
N PHE A 223 10.67 0.95 -1.58
CA PHE A 223 10.84 1.79 -0.40
C PHE A 223 12.09 1.40 0.40
N PHE A 224 12.29 0.12 0.62
CA PHE A 224 13.44 -0.38 1.39
C PHE A 224 14.76 -0.21 0.62
N GLU A 225 14.76 -0.34 -0.70
CA GLU A 225 15.92 -0.03 -1.54
C GLU A 225 16.36 1.43 -1.35
N GLN A 226 15.40 2.35 -1.36
CA GLN A 226 15.67 3.77 -1.20
C GLN A 226 16.20 4.13 0.20
N LEU A 227 15.87 3.35 1.23
CA LEU A 227 16.40 3.52 2.57
C LEU A 227 17.81 2.92 2.75
N GLU A 228 18.41 2.34 1.68
CA GLU A 228 19.68 1.61 1.77
C GLU A 228 19.64 0.44 2.79
N ILE A 229 18.43 0.01 3.17
CA ILE A 229 18.19 -1.23 3.90
C ILE A 229 18.23 -2.34 2.84
N GLY A 230 19.36 -2.42 2.13
CA GLY A 230 19.54 -3.43 1.11
C GLY A 230 19.88 -4.76 1.76
N LEU A 231 19.32 -5.84 1.18
CA LEU A 231 20.00 -7.12 1.21
C LEU A 231 21.46 -6.86 0.83
N GLU A 232 22.41 -7.18 1.69
CA GLU A 232 23.82 -7.20 1.29
C GLU A 232 23.88 -8.06 0.03
N LYS A 233 24.01 -7.41 -1.13
CA LYS A 233 24.33 -8.13 -2.36
C LYS A 233 25.60 -8.87 -2.04
N GLU A 234 25.49 -10.18 -1.88
CA GLU A 234 26.66 -11.04 -1.82
C GLU A 234 27.54 -10.62 -2.98
N SER A 235 28.60 -9.91 -2.64
CA SER A 235 29.63 -9.58 -3.60
C SER A 235 30.14 -10.91 -4.12
N THR A 236 29.62 -11.29 -5.29
CA THR A 236 30.17 -12.40 -6.07
C THR A 236 31.66 -12.18 -6.19
N LYS A 237 32.40 -12.92 -5.40
CA LYS A 237 33.82 -13.10 -5.56
C LYS A 237 34.12 -13.94 -6.80
#